data_a38a07289b9438312eaa4eb8682d64d4
#
_entry.id   a38a07289b9438312eaa4eb8682d64d4
#
_cell.length_a   1.000
_cell.length_b   1.000
_cell.length_c   1.000
_cell.angle_alpha   90.00
_cell.angle_beta   90.00
_cell.angle_gamma   90.00
#
_symmetry.space_group_name_H-M   'P 1'
#
loop_
_entity.id
_entity.type
_entity.pdbx_description
1 polymer ?
#
loop_
_entity_poly.entity_id
_entity_poly.type
_entity_poly.pdbx_seq_one_letter_code
_entity_poly.pdbx_strand_id
1 'polypeptide(L)'
;MHFYRSLLTLSFFIAYANVQCQVQRDAKLTNESLYRPAFHFTPKQGWMNDPNGMVYLNGQYHLFFQHYPDSTVWGPMHWGHATSIDLVQWKEQPIALYPDSIGMIFSGSAVLDKNNTSGLGRGGIAPLVAIFTQHYMPGEKDGRTDFQNQSIAYSLDEGKTWTKYAGNPVLKTPNLKDFRDPKVIWHEPTQKWIMNLAVADHVEFYSSPNLINWTKESEIGKNLFAHGGVWECPDLLQFNVNGKTSWVLLVSMNPGGPNGGSATQYIVGDFDGHAFKPYSTDIKWMDYGPDNYAGVTFSNVEDKNILIGWMSNWNYANVVPTEKWRSAMTVPRELKLIEQNNNKNASLKNFLLVSSPVKEFMNAFTEIISKENVIPNRIDIKAIKAMDFEIILSNTSNEKLIIGYHADKKQFFIDRTKAGVSNFNDGFAAVAVAPRLSFATNMDLSILLDKTSVELFADGGRTVMTALFFPTSPYTKWEIKSKEKRTPDSIKLYSLK
;
A
#
# COMPACT_ATOMS: atom_id res chain seq x y z
N MET A 1 -72.87 -20.90 11.91
CA MET A 1 -71.86 -21.56 11.10
C MET A 1 -70.94 -20.56 10.40
N HIS A 2 -70.50 -19.49 11.08
CA HIS A 2 -69.67 -18.40 10.50
C HIS A 2 -68.47 -17.99 11.36
N PHE A 3 -68.16 -18.70 12.44
CA PHE A 3 -67.07 -18.34 13.35
C PHE A 3 -65.75 -19.14 13.18
N TYR A 4 -65.76 -20.17 12.32
CA TYR A 4 -64.56 -21.06 12.16
C TYR A 4 -63.64 -20.71 10.98
N ARG A 5 -64.06 -19.77 10.08
CA ARG A 5 -63.21 -19.40 8.92
C ARG A 5 -62.21 -18.28 9.19
N SER A 6 -62.42 -17.48 10.24
CA SER A 6 -61.54 -16.33 10.52
C SER A 6 -60.29 -16.69 11.35
N LEU A 7 -60.29 -17.83 12.07
CA LEU A 7 -59.13 -18.25 12.88
C LEU A 7 -58.06 -18.99 12.05
N LEU A 8 -58.43 -19.65 10.96
CA LEU A 8 -57.46 -20.36 10.09
C LEU A 8 -56.63 -19.41 9.21
N THR A 9 -57.20 -18.25 8.82
CA THR A 9 -56.48 -17.24 8.02
C THR A 9 -55.46 -16.46 8.85
N LEU A 10 -55.72 -16.22 10.14
CA LEU A 10 -54.80 -15.51 11.01
C LEU A 10 -53.59 -16.38 11.39
N SER A 11 -53.78 -17.69 11.55
CA SER A 11 -52.72 -18.65 11.83
C SER A 11 -51.77 -18.85 10.66
N PHE A 12 -52.27 -18.78 9.42
CA PHE A 12 -51.42 -18.87 8.23
C PHE A 12 -50.59 -17.59 7.99
N PHE A 13 -51.09 -16.39 8.30
CA PHE A 13 -50.36 -15.15 8.17
C PHE A 13 -49.24 -15.03 9.23
N ILE A 14 -49.49 -15.48 10.46
CA ILE A 14 -48.49 -15.50 11.54
C ILE A 14 -47.40 -16.53 11.25
N ALA A 15 -47.71 -17.69 10.71
CA ALA A 15 -46.77 -18.69 10.28
C ALA A 15 -45.90 -18.22 9.10
N TYR A 16 -46.49 -17.50 8.12
CA TYR A 16 -45.77 -16.96 6.97
C TYR A 16 -44.83 -15.79 7.37
N ALA A 17 -45.26 -14.92 8.28
CA ALA A 17 -44.43 -13.83 8.80
C ALA A 17 -43.24 -14.35 9.65
N ASN A 18 -43.44 -15.42 10.43
CA ASN A 18 -42.36 -16.04 11.18
C ASN A 18 -41.37 -16.82 10.28
N VAL A 19 -41.85 -17.46 9.18
CA VAL A 19 -40.97 -18.12 8.22
C VAL A 19 -40.15 -17.10 7.42
N GLN A 20 -40.75 -15.97 7.01
CA GLN A 20 -39.96 -14.88 6.36
C GLN A 20 -38.97 -14.20 7.31
N CYS A 21 -39.32 -14.04 8.60
CA CYS A 21 -38.42 -13.47 9.58
C CYS A 21 -37.26 -14.43 9.95
N GLN A 22 -37.49 -15.75 9.91
CA GLN A 22 -36.42 -16.74 10.10
C GLN A 22 -35.53 -16.90 8.85
N VAL A 23 -36.09 -16.80 7.65
CA VAL A 23 -35.31 -16.85 6.39
C VAL A 23 -34.39 -15.65 6.23
N GLN A 24 -34.70 -14.50 6.85
CA GLN A 24 -33.76 -13.36 6.90
C GLN A 24 -32.66 -13.45 7.96
N ARG A 25 -32.76 -14.40 8.92
CA ARG A 25 -31.74 -14.55 9.99
C ARG A 25 -30.59 -15.50 9.66
N ASP A 26 -30.71 -16.31 8.63
CA ASP A 26 -29.72 -17.34 8.28
C ASP A 26 -29.08 -17.16 6.90
N ALA A 27 -28.97 -15.96 6.39
CA ALA A 27 -28.08 -15.71 5.26
C ALA A 27 -26.64 -15.97 5.73
N LYS A 28 -26.14 -17.19 5.48
CA LYS A 28 -24.74 -17.56 5.77
C LYS A 28 -23.84 -16.49 5.19
N LEU A 29 -23.06 -15.83 6.05
CA LEU A 29 -22.06 -14.86 5.64
C LEU A 29 -21.16 -15.52 4.60
N THR A 30 -21.08 -14.91 3.42
CA THR A 30 -20.18 -15.39 2.38
C THR A 30 -18.77 -14.83 2.65
N ASN A 31 -17.75 -15.50 2.17
CA ASN A 31 -16.37 -15.00 2.19
C ASN A 31 -16.30 -13.57 1.61
N GLU A 32 -17.02 -13.31 0.53
CA GLU A 32 -17.15 -11.99 -0.09
C GLU A 32 -17.69 -10.93 0.89
N SER A 33 -18.80 -11.21 1.57
CA SER A 33 -19.43 -10.25 2.50
C SER A 33 -18.61 -10.04 3.77
N LEU A 34 -17.87 -11.07 4.21
CA LEU A 34 -17.09 -11.04 5.44
C LEU A 34 -15.74 -10.35 5.26
N TYR A 35 -15.05 -10.60 4.15
CA TYR A 35 -13.64 -10.21 3.98
C TYR A 35 -13.39 -9.12 2.94
N ARG A 36 -14.31 -8.88 1.97
CA ARG A 36 -14.06 -7.83 0.99
C ARG A 36 -14.05 -6.47 1.67
N PRO A 37 -12.94 -5.72 1.56
CA PRO A 37 -12.82 -4.40 2.17
C PRO A 37 -13.94 -3.45 1.76
N ALA A 38 -14.30 -2.53 2.67
CA ALA A 38 -15.30 -1.50 2.43
C ALA A 38 -14.73 -0.30 1.67
N PHE A 39 -13.45 0.02 1.88
CA PHE A 39 -12.81 1.21 1.32
C PHE A 39 -11.39 1.00 0.77
N HIS A 40 -10.75 -0.14 1.01
CA HIS A 40 -9.48 -0.45 0.36
C HIS A 40 -9.72 -1.04 -1.03
N PHE A 41 -8.91 -0.64 -2.00
CA PHE A 41 -8.98 -1.22 -3.33
C PHE A 41 -8.59 -2.70 -3.32
N THR A 42 -9.41 -3.51 -3.98
CA THR A 42 -9.16 -4.93 -4.28
C THR A 42 -9.57 -5.22 -5.72
N PRO A 43 -8.94 -6.16 -6.43
CA PRO A 43 -9.44 -6.58 -7.73
C PRO A 43 -10.78 -7.29 -7.56
N LYS A 44 -11.64 -7.25 -8.58
CA LYS A 44 -12.91 -8.00 -8.57
C LYS A 44 -12.68 -9.49 -8.36
N GLN A 45 -11.63 -10.02 -8.97
CA GLN A 45 -11.21 -11.41 -8.85
C GLN A 45 -9.71 -11.57 -9.11
N GLY A 46 -9.17 -12.74 -8.77
CA GLY A 46 -7.79 -13.11 -9.05
C GLY A 46 -6.79 -12.52 -8.07
N TRP A 47 -5.52 -12.70 -8.38
CA TRP A 47 -4.38 -12.24 -7.60
C TRP A 47 -4.07 -10.77 -7.87
N MET A 48 -3.63 -10.05 -6.82
CA MET A 48 -3.03 -8.72 -6.91
C MET A 48 -1.85 -8.62 -5.96
N ASN A 49 -0.75 -7.99 -6.40
CA ASN A 49 0.32 -7.52 -5.52
C ASN A 49 0.69 -6.05 -5.87
N ASP A 50 1.92 -5.72 -6.15
CA ASP A 50 2.49 -4.38 -6.24
C ASP A 50 1.65 -3.36 -7.01
N PRO A 51 1.46 -2.14 -6.49
CA PRO A 51 0.99 -1.02 -7.29
C PRO A 51 2.04 -0.64 -8.33
N ASN A 52 1.61 -0.39 -9.55
CA ASN A 52 2.48 -0.09 -10.69
C ASN A 52 2.01 1.12 -11.47
N GLY A 53 2.88 1.69 -12.28
CA GLY A 53 2.53 2.66 -13.32
C GLY A 53 1.65 3.82 -12.84
N MET A 54 1.66 4.14 -11.55
CA MET A 54 0.75 5.12 -10.98
C MET A 54 1.01 6.51 -11.53
N VAL A 55 -0.03 7.12 -12.11
CA VAL A 55 0.05 8.44 -12.73
C VAL A 55 -1.25 9.21 -12.55
N TYR A 56 -1.16 10.53 -12.33
CA TYR A 56 -2.29 11.45 -12.36
C TYR A 56 -2.33 12.17 -13.71
N LEU A 57 -3.47 12.12 -14.38
CA LEU A 57 -3.66 12.75 -15.68
C LEU A 57 -5.09 13.29 -15.83
N ASN A 58 -5.23 14.56 -16.23
CA ASN A 58 -6.51 15.19 -16.56
C ASN A 58 -7.63 14.97 -15.52
N GLY A 59 -7.30 15.10 -14.22
CA GLY A 59 -8.27 14.93 -13.14
C GLY A 59 -8.50 13.49 -12.70
N GLN A 60 -7.77 12.52 -13.26
CA GLN A 60 -7.92 11.11 -12.95
C GLN A 60 -6.62 10.49 -12.44
N TYR A 61 -6.69 9.75 -11.36
CA TYR A 61 -5.63 8.86 -10.86
C TYR A 61 -5.74 7.51 -11.54
N HIS A 62 -4.65 7.02 -12.09
CA HIS A 62 -4.51 5.70 -12.66
C HIS A 62 -3.65 4.84 -11.74
N LEU A 63 -4.18 3.75 -11.25
CA LEU A 63 -3.52 2.71 -10.50
C LEU A 63 -3.43 1.47 -11.37
N PHE A 64 -2.22 1.15 -11.85
CA PHE A 64 -1.96 -0.16 -12.39
C PHE A 64 -1.41 -1.05 -11.27
N PHE A 65 -1.53 -2.35 -11.42
CA PHE A 65 -1.11 -3.30 -10.38
C PHE A 65 -0.72 -4.65 -10.97
N GLN A 66 0.17 -5.34 -10.32
CA GLN A 66 0.48 -6.73 -10.63
C GLN A 66 -0.78 -7.57 -10.47
N HIS A 67 -1.15 -8.28 -11.53
CA HIS A 67 -2.42 -9.01 -11.58
C HIS A 67 -2.29 -10.35 -12.27
N TYR A 68 -2.85 -11.39 -11.65
CA TYR A 68 -3.09 -12.67 -12.31
C TYR A 68 -4.60 -12.96 -12.30
N PRO A 69 -5.30 -12.80 -13.45
CA PRO A 69 -6.76 -12.87 -13.51
C PRO A 69 -7.33 -14.27 -13.30
N ASP A 70 -6.55 -15.34 -13.59
CA ASP A 70 -7.04 -16.71 -13.65
C ASP A 70 -6.90 -17.48 -12.33
N SER A 71 -6.26 -16.90 -11.32
CA SER A 71 -6.06 -17.55 -10.03
C SER A 71 -5.90 -16.54 -8.89
N THR A 72 -6.05 -17.02 -7.65
CA THR A 72 -5.79 -16.24 -6.42
C THR A 72 -4.44 -16.55 -5.78
N VAL A 73 -3.54 -17.19 -6.51
CA VAL A 73 -2.13 -17.35 -6.17
C VAL A 73 -1.27 -16.62 -7.18
N TRP A 74 -0.04 -16.28 -6.81
CA TRP A 74 0.91 -15.66 -7.72
C TRP A 74 1.16 -16.53 -8.96
N GLY A 75 1.19 -15.92 -10.13
CA GLY A 75 1.31 -16.63 -11.41
C GLY A 75 1.69 -15.69 -12.56
N PRO A 76 1.33 -15.98 -13.81
CA PRO A 76 1.66 -15.14 -14.95
C PRO A 76 1.12 -13.72 -14.82
N MET A 77 2.02 -12.78 -14.48
CA MET A 77 1.67 -11.39 -14.16
C MET A 77 1.30 -10.57 -15.39
N HIS A 78 0.21 -9.82 -15.23
CA HIS A 78 -0.30 -8.76 -16.09
C HIS A 78 -0.24 -7.44 -15.34
N TRP A 79 -0.44 -6.32 -16.02
CA TRP A 79 -0.86 -5.10 -15.35
C TRP A 79 -2.37 -4.99 -15.39
N GLY A 80 -3.02 -5.18 -14.24
CA GLY A 80 -4.39 -4.73 -14.00
C GLY A 80 -4.45 -3.22 -14.01
N HIS A 81 -5.64 -2.63 -14.10
CA HIS A 81 -5.83 -1.19 -14.16
C HIS A 81 -7.09 -0.78 -13.40
N ALA A 82 -6.98 0.27 -12.60
CA ALA A 82 -8.11 0.93 -11.95
C ALA A 82 -7.94 2.45 -12.02
N THR A 83 -9.05 3.19 -12.00
CA THR A 83 -9.05 4.65 -12.02
C THR A 83 -9.89 5.23 -10.91
N SER A 84 -9.51 6.42 -10.41
CA SER A 84 -10.24 7.18 -9.41
C SER A 84 -10.12 8.67 -9.68
N ILE A 85 -11.15 9.44 -9.34
CA ILE A 85 -11.11 10.92 -9.36
C ILE A 85 -10.85 11.50 -7.97
N ASP A 86 -11.00 10.70 -6.91
CA ASP A 86 -11.02 11.15 -5.52
C ASP A 86 -10.11 10.32 -4.58
N LEU A 87 -9.39 9.30 -5.13
CA LEU A 87 -8.55 8.36 -4.36
C LEU A 87 -9.33 7.50 -3.35
N VAL A 88 -10.66 7.55 -3.37
CA VAL A 88 -11.55 6.80 -2.46
C VAL A 88 -12.26 5.71 -3.22
N GLN A 89 -12.94 6.10 -4.30
CA GLN A 89 -13.69 5.18 -5.14
C GLN A 89 -12.88 4.80 -6.38
N TRP A 90 -12.62 3.52 -6.51
CA TRP A 90 -11.84 2.97 -7.62
C TRP A 90 -12.73 2.20 -8.57
N LYS A 91 -12.57 2.48 -9.86
CA LYS A 91 -13.25 1.76 -10.93
C LYS A 91 -12.22 0.91 -11.68
N GLU A 92 -12.33 -0.41 -11.56
CA GLU A 92 -11.50 -1.34 -12.31
C GLU A 92 -11.78 -1.22 -13.81
N GLN A 93 -10.72 -1.16 -14.58
CA GLN A 93 -10.67 -1.03 -16.03
C GLN A 93 -10.21 -2.36 -16.66
N PRO A 94 -10.26 -2.52 -17.98
CA PRO A 94 -9.64 -3.64 -18.66
C PRO A 94 -8.14 -3.75 -18.32
N ILE A 95 -7.59 -4.97 -18.37
CA ILE A 95 -6.16 -5.23 -18.21
C ILE A 95 -5.38 -4.39 -19.22
N ALA A 96 -4.37 -3.65 -18.73
CA ALA A 96 -3.58 -2.72 -19.54
C ALA A 96 -2.46 -3.41 -20.32
N LEU A 97 -1.73 -4.33 -19.68
CA LEU A 97 -0.59 -5.03 -20.30
C LEU A 97 -0.69 -6.53 -20.05
N TYR A 98 -0.51 -7.28 -21.13
CA TYR A 98 -0.54 -8.75 -21.14
C TYR A 98 0.87 -9.31 -21.34
N PRO A 99 1.20 -10.50 -20.78
CA PRO A 99 2.39 -11.25 -21.13
C PRO A 99 2.53 -11.45 -22.64
N ASP A 100 3.77 -11.62 -23.08
CA ASP A 100 4.10 -11.96 -24.47
C ASP A 100 5.31 -12.90 -24.54
N SER A 101 5.89 -13.05 -25.73
CA SER A 101 7.05 -13.93 -25.95
C SER A 101 8.33 -13.49 -25.24
N ILE A 102 8.44 -12.21 -24.82
CA ILE A 102 9.58 -11.69 -24.05
C ILE A 102 9.44 -12.06 -22.58
N GLY A 103 8.19 -12.09 -22.05
CA GLY A 103 7.95 -12.48 -20.67
C GLY A 103 6.64 -11.98 -20.07
N MET A 104 6.46 -12.29 -18.79
CA MET A 104 5.40 -11.74 -17.93
C MET A 104 5.66 -10.26 -17.66
N ILE A 105 4.61 -9.51 -17.30
CA ILE A 105 4.71 -8.08 -17.02
C ILE A 105 4.90 -7.89 -15.52
N PHE A 106 6.14 -7.67 -15.10
CA PHE A 106 6.50 -7.36 -13.72
C PHE A 106 6.35 -5.87 -13.42
N SER A 107 6.69 -5.47 -12.20
CA SER A 107 6.51 -4.12 -11.70
C SER A 107 7.27 -3.06 -12.49
N GLY A 108 6.81 -1.82 -12.37
CA GLY A 108 7.37 -0.67 -13.05
C GLY A 108 6.58 0.60 -12.82
N SER A 109 6.82 1.62 -13.62
CA SER A 109 6.24 2.95 -13.49
C SER A 109 5.66 3.48 -14.81
N ALA A 110 4.90 4.58 -14.74
CA ALA A 110 4.44 5.31 -15.91
C ALA A 110 4.70 6.81 -15.73
N VAL A 111 5.06 7.49 -16.82
CA VAL A 111 5.32 8.94 -16.86
C VAL A 111 4.64 9.57 -18.05
N LEU A 112 4.23 10.82 -17.90
CA LEU A 112 3.79 11.65 -19.03
C LEU A 112 5.02 12.29 -19.68
N ASP A 113 5.34 11.88 -20.91
CA ASP A 113 6.41 12.50 -21.72
C ASP A 113 5.89 13.78 -22.39
N LYS A 114 5.75 14.85 -21.59
CA LYS A 114 5.16 16.14 -22.02
C LYS A 114 5.81 16.73 -23.26
N ASN A 115 7.12 16.55 -23.38
CA ASN A 115 7.93 17.12 -24.46
C ASN A 115 8.13 16.14 -25.62
N ASN A 116 7.49 14.96 -25.58
CA ASN A 116 7.65 13.90 -26.57
C ASN A 116 9.12 13.57 -26.86
N THR A 117 9.92 13.49 -25.80
CA THR A 117 11.36 13.18 -25.88
C THR A 117 11.61 11.79 -26.45
N SER A 118 10.68 10.88 -26.21
CA SER A 118 10.71 9.52 -26.75
C SER A 118 10.40 9.43 -28.26
N GLY A 119 9.77 10.46 -28.82
CA GLY A 119 9.27 10.44 -30.20
C GLY A 119 8.07 9.50 -30.42
N LEU A 120 7.44 9.00 -29.33
CA LEU A 120 6.30 8.08 -29.42
C LEU A 120 4.96 8.81 -29.53
N GLY A 121 4.92 10.12 -29.23
CA GLY A 121 3.73 10.97 -29.40
C GLY A 121 3.40 11.20 -30.87
N ARG A 122 2.11 11.39 -31.19
CA ARG A 122 1.62 11.62 -32.54
C ARG A 122 0.52 12.68 -32.53
N GLY A 123 0.45 13.49 -33.60
CA GLY A 123 -0.61 14.47 -33.76
C GLY A 123 -0.68 15.53 -32.65
N GLY A 124 0.46 15.87 -32.03
CA GLY A 124 0.52 16.79 -30.90
C GLY A 124 0.11 16.18 -29.55
N ILE A 125 -0.17 14.88 -29.48
CA ILE A 125 -0.50 14.18 -28.24
C ILE A 125 0.80 13.74 -27.56
N ALA A 126 1.04 14.17 -26.32
CA ALA A 126 2.11 13.70 -25.46
C ALA A 126 1.81 12.26 -24.99
N PRO A 127 2.73 11.30 -25.14
CA PRO A 127 2.46 9.93 -24.75
C PRO A 127 2.58 9.75 -23.22
N LEU A 128 1.71 8.92 -22.64
CA LEU A 128 2.05 8.22 -21.42
C LEU A 128 2.99 7.07 -21.77
N VAL A 129 4.12 6.96 -21.07
CA VAL A 129 5.10 5.89 -21.28
C VAL A 129 5.21 5.07 -20.01
N ALA A 130 4.83 3.79 -20.10
CA ALA A 130 5.07 2.80 -19.07
C ALA A 130 6.46 2.18 -19.28
N ILE A 131 7.21 2.04 -18.20
CA ILE A 131 8.46 1.29 -18.14
C ILE A 131 8.29 0.19 -17.12
N PHE A 132 8.58 -1.05 -17.49
CA PHE A 132 8.32 -2.24 -16.68
C PHE A 132 9.34 -3.33 -16.95
N THR A 133 9.48 -4.24 -16.00
CA THR A 133 10.31 -5.43 -16.20
C THR A 133 9.50 -6.49 -16.92
N GLN A 134 10.07 -7.05 -17.99
CA GLN A 134 9.61 -8.32 -18.56
C GLN A 134 10.44 -9.47 -17.98
N HIS A 135 9.73 -10.43 -17.40
CA HIS A 135 10.31 -11.59 -16.73
C HIS A 135 10.05 -12.87 -17.54
N TYR A 136 11.13 -13.47 -18.05
CA TYR A 136 11.04 -14.68 -18.84
C TYR A 136 11.17 -15.93 -17.97
N MET A 137 10.05 -16.42 -17.43
CA MET A 137 9.97 -17.56 -16.51
C MET A 137 10.64 -18.83 -17.00
N PRO A 138 10.57 -19.23 -18.30
CA PRO A 138 11.33 -20.40 -18.76
C PRO A 138 12.84 -20.24 -18.58
N GLY A 139 13.39 -19.05 -18.87
CA GLY A 139 14.81 -18.77 -18.67
C GLY A 139 15.24 -18.87 -17.21
N GLU A 140 14.42 -18.38 -16.28
CA GLU A 140 14.68 -18.55 -14.84
C GLU A 140 14.69 -20.02 -14.43
N LYS A 141 13.71 -20.81 -14.88
CA LYS A 141 13.64 -22.25 -14.61
C LYS A 141 14.82 -23.02 -15.20
N ASP A 142 15.37 -22.57 -16.30
CA ASP A 142 16.56 -23.13 -16.94
C ASP A 142 17.87 -22.67 -16.27
N GLY A 143 17.79 -21.87 -15.17
CA GLY A 143 18.94 -21.36 -14.43
C GLY A 143 19.73 -20.25 -15.13
N ARG A 144 19.13 -19.58 -16.13
CA ARG A 144 19.72 -18.40 -16.79
C ARG A 144 19.73 -17.22 -15.83
N THR A 145 20.49 -16.18 -16.16
CA THR A 145 20.57 -14.92 -15.39
C THR A 145 20.12 -13.70 -16.21
N ASP A 146 19.72 -13.89 -17.48
CA ASP A 146 19.32 -12.84 -18.41
C ASP A 146 17.80 -12.76 -18.64
N PHE A 147 17.01 -13.23 -17.66
CA PHE A 147 15.56 -13.39 -17.80
C PHE A 147 14.74 -12.16 -17.36
N GLN A 148 15.35 -11.12 -16.79
CA GLN A 148 14.69 -9.86 -16.45
C GLN A 148 15.27 -8.70 -17.28
N ASN A 149 14.43 -8.03 -18.05
CA ASN A 149 14.82 -6.92 -18.91
C ASN A 149 13.80 -5.80 -18.84
N GLN A 150 14.22 -4.55 -19.02
CA GLN A 150 13.30 -3.42 -18.97
C GLN A 150 12.73 -3.14 -20.36
N SER A 151 11.41 -3.03 -20.42
CA SER A 151 10.64 -2.76 -21.63
C SER A 151 9.72 -1.58 -21.46
N ILE A 152 9.26 -0.98 -22.55
CA ILE A 152 8.32 0.12 -22.53
C ILE A 152 7.05 -0.18 -23.34
N ALA A 153 5.96 0.45 -22.90
CA ALA A 153 4.74 0.58 -23.69
C ALA A 153 4.28 2.04 -23.60
N TYR A 154 3.51 2.48 -24.58
CA TYR A 154 2.99 3.85 -24.60
C TYR A 154 1.51 3.90 -24.91
N SER A 155 0.85 4.92 -24.39
CA SER A 155 -0.56 5.22 -24.63
C SER A 155 -0.71 6.63 -25.18
N LEU A 156 -1.60 6.79 -26.15
CA LEU A 156 -1.99 8.08 -26.76
C LEU A 156 -3.44 8.45 -26.45
N ASP A 157 -4.11 7.70 -25.59
CA ASP A 157 -5.52 7.83 -25.23
C ASP A 157 -5.74 7.86 -23.70
N GLU A 158 -4.81 8.49 -22.98
CA GLU A 158 -4.87 8.67 -21.52
C GLU A 158 -4.83 7.33 -20.75
N GLY A 159 -4.03 6.37 -21.21
CA GLY A 159 -3.85 5.08 -20.53
C GLY A 159 -4.98 4.08 -20.72
N LYS A 160 -5.93 4.31 -21.64
CA LYS A 160 -7.00 3.37 -21.96
C LYS A 160 -6.50 2.17 -22.74
N THR A 161 -5.61 2.42 -23.73
CA THR A 161 -4.94 1.36 -24.50
C THR A 161 -3.44 1.59 -24.54
N TRP A 162 -2.68 0.49 -24.65
CA TRP A 162 -1.23 0.51 -24.60
C TRP A 162 -0.63 -0.23 -25.80
N THR A 163 0.38 0.37 -26.41
CA THR A 163 1.17 -0.24 -27.48
C THR A 163 2.57 -0.53 -26.96
N LYS A 164 2.99 -1.78 -26.97
CA LYS A 164 4.37 -2.15 -26.64
C LYS A 164 5.33 -1.63 -27.69
N TYR A 165 6.46 -1.09 -27.27
CA TYR A 165 7.48 -0.58 -28.20
C TYR A 165 8.12 -1.69 -29.01
N ALA A 166 8.21 -1.54 -30.31
CA ALA A 166 8.74 -2.59 -31.20
C ALA A 166 10.24 -2.90 -30.98
N GLY A 167 10.97 -1.95 -30.38
CA GLY A 167 12.41 -2.11 -30.06
C GLY A 167 12.69 -2.67 -28.67
N ASN A 168 11.69 -3.21 -27.96
CA ASN A 168 11.89 -3.83 -26.65
C ASN A 168 12.82 -5.04 -26.70
N PRO A 169 13.59 -5.32 -25.62
CA PRO A 169 13.74 -4.50 -24.42
C PRO A 169 14.64 -3.27 -24.63
N VAL A 170 14.34 -2.15 -23.93
CA VAL A 170 15.13 -0.90 -23.99
C VAL A 170 16.36 -0.92 -23.06
N LEU A 171 16.36 -1.78 -22.04
CA LEU A 171 17.51 -2.02 -21.17
C LEU A 171 17.59 -3.52 -20.85
N LYS A 172 18.64 -4.16 -21.35
CA LYS A 172 18.92 -5.58 -21.10
C LYS A 172 19.72 -5.75 -19.83
N THR A 173 19.44 -6.82 -19.08
CA THR A 173 20.23 -7.17 -17.91
C THR A 173 21.68 -7.45 -18.29
N PRO A 174 22.66 -6.99 -17.49
CA PRO A 174 24.06 -7.37 -17.65
C PRO A 174 24.35 -8.75 -17.03
N ASN A 175 23.48 -9.74 -17.23
CA ASN A 175 23.53 -11.09 -16.65
C ASN A 175 23.37 -11.12 -15.12
N LEU A 176 22.49 -10.24 -14.58
CA LEU A 176 22.13 -10.21 -13.16
C LEU A 176 20.75 -10.84 -12.96
N LYS A 177 20.66 -11.76 -12.00
CA LYS A 177 19.44 -12.53 -11.74
C LYS A 177 18.26 -11.64 -11.33
N ASP A 178 18.49 -10.72 -10.42
CA ASP A 178 17.46 -9.80 -9.88
C ASP A 178 17.73 -8.39 -10.43
N PHE A 179 17.01 -8.00 -11.49
CA PHE A 179 17.21 -6.75 -12.23
C PHE A 179 15.85 -6.21 -12.65
N ARG A 180 15.11 -5.52 -11.71
CA ARG A 180 13.68 -5.26 -11.89
C ARG A 180 13.16 -3.99 -11.25
N ASP A 181 11.89 -3.71 -11.48
CA ASP A 181 11.06 -2.67 -10.86
C ASP A 181 11.54 -1.25 -11.16
N PRO A 182 11.61 -0.86 -12.44
CA PRO A 182 12.08 0.47 -12.82
C PRO A 182 11.09 1.56 -12.38
N LYS A 183 11.57 2.55 -11.62
CA LYS A 183 10.85 3.79 -11.36
C LYS A 183 11.54 4.94 -12.09
N VAL A 184 10.78 5.70 -12.86
CA VAL A 184 11.30 6.78 -13.70
C VAL A 184 10.73 8.12 -13.26
N ILE A 185 11.60 9.14 -13.21
CA ILE A 185 11.26 10.53 -12.96
C ILE A 185 11.97 11.44 -13.98
N TRP A 186 11.40 12.63 -14.24
CA TRP A 186 12.10 13.69 -14.96
C TRP A 186 12.95 14.51 -13.97
N HIS A 187 14.24 14.63 -14.22
CA HIS A 187 15.16 15.44 -13.42
C HIS A 187 15.43 16.77 -14.10
N GLU A 188 14.71 17.79 -13.65
CA GLU A 188 14.72 19.12 -14.28
C GLU A 188 16.13 19.75 -14.39
N PRO A 189 17.01 19.68 -13.36
CA PRO A 189 18.32 20.29 -13.47
C PRO A 189 19.23 19.69 -14.55
N THR A 190 19.11 18.40 -14.85
CA THR A 190 19.93 17.73 -15.89
C THR A 190 19.19 17.57 -17.22
N GLN A 191 17.88 17.93 -17.28
CA GLN A 191 17.01 17.75 -18.46
C GLN A 191 17.06 16.30 -18.98
N LYS A 192 16.99 15.33 -18.07
CA LYS A 192 17.03 13.89 -18.37
C LYS A 192 15.98 13.12 -17.56
N TRP A 193 15.58 12.01 -18.09
CA TRP A 193 14.88 10.98 -17.37
C TRP A 193 15.87 10.21 -16.49
N ILE A 194 15.52 10.00 -15.24
CA ILE A 194 16.28 9.17 -14.29
C ILE A 194 15.44 7.95 -13.96
N MET A 195 16.05 6.78 -14.08
CA MET A 195 15.48 5.51 -13.63
C MET A 195 16.27 4.99 -12.45
N ASN A 196 15.61 4.71 -11.36
CA ASN A 196 16.13 3.90 -10.26
C ASN A 196 15.57 2.47 -10.40
N LEU A 197 16.47 1.51 -10.37
CA LEU A 197 16.21 0.09 -10.65
C LEU A 197 16.75 -0.77 -9.51
N ALA A 198 15.96 -1.71 -9.01
CA ALA A 198 16.40 -2.67 -8.02
C ALA A 198 17.29 -3.74 -8.66
N VAL A 199 18.45 -3.99 -8.04
CA VAL A 199 19.43 -4.97 -8.51
C VAL A 199 19.93 -5.78 -7.32
N ALA A 200 19.44 -7.01 -7.17
CA ALA A 200 19.74 -7.88 -6.04
C ALA A 200 19.52 -7.18 -4.68
N ASP A 201 20.56 -6.65 -4.05
CA ASP A 201 20.56 -6.03 -2.72
C ASP A 201 20.97 -4.53 -2.73
N HIS A 202 20.80 -3.88 -3.88
CA HIS A 202 21.13 -2.45 -4.07
C HIS A 202 20.24 -1.81 -5.14
N VAL A 203 20.34 -0.50 -5.31
CA VAL A 203 19.69 0.28 -6.36
C VAL A 203 20.72 0.82 -7.33
N GLU A 204 20.48 0.67 -8.63
CA GLU A 204 21.23 1.32 -9.68
C GLU A 204 20.45 2.50 -10.27
N PHE A 205 21.17 3.58 -10.59
CA PHE A 205 20.62 4.76 -11.27
C PHE A 205 21.06 4.78 -12.72
N TYR A 206 20.11 5.09 -13.60
CA TYR A 206 20.32 5.24 -15.02
C TYR A 206 19.78 6.58 -15.48
N SER A 207 20.39 7.20 -16.49
CA SER A 207 19.86 8.38 -17.17
C SER A 207 19.51 8.10 -18.61
N SER A 208 18.51 8.83 -19.13
CA SER A 208 18.11 8.75 -20.53
C SER A 208 17.66 10.12 -21.05
N PRO A 209 18.01 10.51 -22.28
CA PRO A 209 17.45 11.69 -22.92
C PRO A 209 16.02 11.44 -23.48
N ASN A 210 15.59 10.18 -23.64
CA ASN A 210 14.43 9.85 -24.46
C ASN A 210 13.65 8.59 -24.02
N LEU A 211 13.82 8.09 -22.79
CA LEU A 211 13.17 6.88 -22.26
C LEU A 211 13.52 5.56 -22.98
N ILE A 212 14.34 5.61 -24.03
CA ILE A 212 14.71 4.45 -24.86
C ILE A 212 16.16 4.08 -24.64
N ASN A 213 17.06 5.06 -24.65
CA ASN A 213 18.49 4.85 -24.53
C ASN A 213 18.96 5.18 -23.12
N TRP A 214 19.38 4.18 -22.36
CA TRP A 214 19.74 4.28 -20.96
C TRP A 214 21.23 4.13 -20.71
N THR A 215 21.78 4.97 -19.85
CA THR A 215 23.18 4.91 -19.42
C THR A 215 23.24 4.78 -17.91
N LYS A 216 23.98 3.80 -17.40
CA LYS A 216 24.20 3.64 -15.96
C LYS A 216 25.03 4.81 -15.44
N GLU A 217 24.59 5.42 -14.35
CA GLU A 217 25.23 6.56 -13.68
C GLU A 217 25.93 6.13 -12.40
N SER A 218 25.23 5.44 -11.51
CA SER A 218 25.77 5.05 -10.19
C SER A 218 24.95 3.93 -9.54
N GLU A 219 25.33 3.55 -8.35
CA GLU A 219 24.61 2.59 -7.51
C GLU A 219 24.70 2.97 -6.03
N ILE A 220 23.77 2.48 -5.20
CA ILE A 220 23.76 2.65 -3.75
C ILE A 220 23.12 1.43 -3.07
N GLY A 221 23.63 1.09 -1.89
CA GLY A 221 23.00 0.10 -1.02
C GLY A 221 23.86 -1.09 -0.67
N LYS A 222 24.79 -1.50 -1.53
CA LYS A 222 25.68 -2.63 -1.26
C LYS A 222 26.31 -2.52 0.13
N ASN A 223 26.02 -3.47 1.02
CA ASN A 223 26.50 -3.51 2.40
C ASN A 223 26.06 -2.30 3.28
N LEU A 224 25.06 -1.52 2.88
CA LEU A 224 24.50 -0.39 3.62
C LEU A 224 23.00 -0.55 3.81
N PHE A 225 22.47 -0.04 4.92
CA PHE A 225 21.05 -0.07 5.27
C PHE A 225 20.53 -1.48 5.64
N ALA A 226 19.21 -1.72 5.51
CA ALA A 226 18.63 -3.01 5.84
C ALA A 226 18.84 -4.02 4.72
N HIS A 227 19.30 -5.20 5.09
CA HIS A 227 19.43 -6.37 4.22
C HIS A 227 18.74 -7.58 4.86
N GLY A 228 18.43 -8.58 4.07
CA GLY A 228 17.78 -9.83 4.52
C GLY A 228 17.17 -10.57 3.35
N GLY A 229 16.94 -9.86 2.26
CA GLY A 229 16.39 -10.39 1.03
C GLY A 229 16.68 -9.50 -0.17
N VAL A 230 16.04 -9.78 -1.27
CA VAL A 230 16.13 -8.99 -2.51
C VAL A 230 15.49 -7.63 -2.31
N TRP A 231 16.12 -6.60 -2.84
CA TRP A 231 15.54 -5.26 -2.91
C TRP A 231 14.61 -5.15 -4.11
N GLU A 232 13.46 -4.47 -3.91
CA GLU A 232 12.38 -4.37 -4.89
C GLU A 232 11.73 -2.99 -4.86
N CYS A 233 11.02 -2.63 -5.91
CA CYS A 233 10.15 -1.45 -6.03
C CYS A 233 10.79 -0.16 -5.50
N PRO A 234 11.98 0.26 -5.98
CA PRO A 234 12.60 1.49 -5.53
C PRO A 234 11.79 2.70 -6.03
N ASP A 235 11.72 3.78 -5.21
CA ASP A 235 11.10 5.04 -5.62
C ASP A 235 11.93 6.24 -5.14
N LEU A 236 12.28 7.16 -6.04
CA LEU A 236 13.11 8.33 -5.76
C LEU A 236 12.24 9.60 -5.73
N LEU A 237 12.14 10.21 -4.55
CA LEU A 237 11.22 11.30 -4.26
C LEU A 237 11.96 12.60 -3.92
N GLN A 238 11.52 13.70 -4.49
CA GLN A 238 12.02 15.04 -4.18
C GLN A 238 11.13 15.72 -3.13
N PHE A 239 11.77 16.37 -2.14
CA PHE A 239 11.10 17.17 -1.13
C PHE A 239 11.78 18.53 -1.01
N ASN A 240 10.98 19.58 -0.71
CA ASN A 240 11.49 20.87 -0.28
C ASN A 240 11.30 20.97 1.25
N VAL A 241 12.40 21.05 1.98
CA VAL A 241 12.38 21.20 3.43
C VAL A 241 13.12 22.48 3.80
N ASN A 242 12.42 23.46 4.38
CA ASN A 242 12.99 24.77 4.77
C ASN A 242 13.73 25.48 3.61
N GLY A 243 13.18 25.41 2.37
CA GLY A 243 13.76 26.03 1.18
C GLY A 243 14.94 25.27 0.59
N LYS A 244 15.26 24.07 1.07
CA LYS A 244 16.31 23.20 0.53
C LYS A 244 15.71 21.94 -0.06
N THR A 245 16.17 21.55 -1.24
CA THR A 245 15.84 20.25 -1.82
C THR A 245 16.53 19.14 -1.04
N SER A 246 15.77 18.11 -0.72
CA SER A 246 16.25 16.83 -0.18
C SER A 246 15.55 15.70 -0.91
N TRP A 247 16.18 14.55 -0.99
CA TRP A 247 15.68 13.39 -1.68
C TRP A 247 15.45 12.22 -0.73
N VAL A 248 14.46 11.42 -1.03
CA VAL A 248 14.18 10.17 -0.32
C VAL A 248 14.15 9.04 -1.34
N LEU A 249 14.92 8.00 -1.07
CA LEU A 249 14.87 6.74 -1.80
C LEU A 249 14.11 5.74 -0.94
N LEU A 250 12.94 5.27 -1.43
CA LEU A 250 12.21 4.14 -0.87
C LEU A 250 12.76 2.86 -1.46
N VAL A 251 12.83 1.79 -0.67
CA VAL A 251 13.22 0.45 -1.14
C VAL A 251 12.47 -0.59 -0.33
N SER A 252 11.75 -1.45 -1.02
CA SER A 252 11.10 -2.62 -0.44
C SER A 252 12.06 -3.81 -0.40
N MET A 253 11.90 -4.68 0.60
CA MET A 253 12.70 -5.90 0.73
C MET A 253 11.93 -7.04 1.38
N ASN A 254 12.19 -8.25 0.94
CA ASN A 254 11.61 -9.47 1.50
C ASN A 254 12.60 -10.65 1.40
N PRO A 255 12.89 -11.34 2.55
CA PRO A 255 12.54 -10.99 3.93
C PRO A 255 13.41 -9.86 4.50
N GLY A 256 13.19 -9.49 5.76
CA GLY A 256 14.05 -8.55 6.50
C GLY A 256 13.31 -7.41 7.19
N GLY A 257 11.99 -7.38 7.12
CA GLY A 257 11.16 -6.37 7.77
C GLY A 257 11.26 -6.37 9.30
N PRO A 258 10.88 -5.26 9.97
CA PRO A 258 11.03 -5.08 11.43
C PRO A 258 10.15 -6.04 12.26
N ASN A 259 9.05 -6.54 11.68
CA ASN A 259 8.18 -7.56 12.25
C ASN A 259 8.18 -8.88 11.44
N GLY A 260 9.25 -9.08 10.65
CA GLY A 260 9.43 -10.26 9.81
C GLY A 260 8.79 -10.12 8.40
N GLY A 261 9.33 -10.85 7.43
CA GLY A 261 8.84 -10.84 6.05
C GLY A 261 9.07 -9.51 5.33
N SER A 262 8.05 -9.05 4.63
CA SER A 262 8.08 -7.90 3.72
C SER A 262 8.02 -6.57 4.44
N ALA A 263 8.82 -5.57 4.01
CA ALA A 263 8.75 -4.18 4.49
C ALA A 263 9.41 -3.21 3.51
N THR A 264 9.15 -1.90 3.69
CA THR A 264 9.76 -0.82 2.90
C THR A 264 10.60 0.09 3.81
N GLN A 265 11.90 0.16 3.55
CA GLN A 265 12.82 1.11 4.18
C GLN A 265 12.90 2.41 3.37
N TYR A 266 13.37 3.49 4.01
CA TYR A 266 13.66 4.73 3.30
C TYR A 266 15.01 5.32 3.70
N ILE A 267 15.65 5.97 2.74
CA ILE A 267 16.96 6.59 2.86
C ILE A 267 16.81 8.06 2.48
N VAL A 268 17.33 8.97 3.31
CA VAL A 268 17.28 10.41 3.04
C VAL A 268 18.66 10.92 2.64
N GLY A 269 18.72 11.74 1.59
CA GLY A 269 20.00 12.23 1.06
C GLY A 269 19.86 13.37 0.07
N ASP A 270 20.95 13.65 -0.63
CA ASP A 270 21.01 14.51 -1.81
C ASP A 270 21.09 13.64 -3.08
N PHE A 271 20.54 14.14 -4.17
CA PHE A 271 20.67 13.52 -5.50
C PHE A 271 20.94 14.62 -6.54
N ASP A 272 21.97 14.44 -7.36
CA ASP A 272 22.45 15.44 -8.33
C ASP A 272 22.09 15.10 -9.79
N GLY A 273 21.24 14.08 -10.01
CA GLY A 273 20.93 13.55 -11.33
C GLY A 273 21.84 12.40 -11.77
N HIS A 274 22.89 12.13 -11.00
CA HIS A 274 23.86 11.06 -11.27
C HIS A 274 24.02 10.11 -10.08
N ALA A 275 24.18 10.63 -8.87
CA ALA A 275 24.47 9.85 -7.69
C ALA A 275 23.65 10.29 -6.48
N PHE A 276 23.18 9.31 -5.71
CA PHE A 276 22.51 9.54 -4.43
C PHE A 276 23.52 9.52 -3.29
N LYS A 277 23.54 10.58 -2.46
CA LYS A 277 24.43 10.73 -1.30
C LYS A 277 23.60 10.73 -0.02
N PRO A 278 23.58 9.64 0.76
CA PRO A 278 22.77 9.54 1.96
C PRO A 278 23.29 10.45 3.07
N TYR A 279 22.39 11.01 3.89
CA TYR A 279 22.77 11.81 5.06
C TYR A 279 23.17 10.95 6.26
N SER A 280 22.65 9.72 6.36
CA SER A 280 23.05 8.72 7.35
C SER A 280 22.83 7.31 6.78
N THR A 281 23.41 6.32 7.46
CA THR A 281 23.24 4.89 7.17
C THR A 281 22.23 4.23 8.13
N ASP A 282 21.46 5.03 8.90
CA ASP A 282 20.46 4.51 9.81
C ASP A 282 19.34 3.81 9.04
N ILE A 283 18.90 2.66 9.55
CA ILE A 283 17.76 1.94 9.02
C ILE A 283 16.48 2.63 9.48
N LYS A 284 15.65 3.04 8.53
CA LYS A 284 14.36 3.69 8.77
C LYS A 284 13.27 3.00 7.97
N TRP A 285 12.15 2.71 8.63
CA TRP A 285 11.01 2.02 8.01
C TRP A 285 9.86 3.00 7.77
N MET A 286 9.23 2.88 6.62
CA MET A 286 8.06 3.69 6.25
C MET A 286 6.81 3.25 7.01
N ASP A 287 6.67 1.95 7.24
CA ASP A 287 5.60 1.31 7.99
C ASP A 287 6.20 0.16 8.82
N TYR A 288 5.84 0.08 10.08
CA TYR A 288 6.31 -0.97 10.99
C TYR A 288 5.36 -2.15 11.06
N GLY A 289 4.15 -2.05 10.49
CA GLY A 289 3.23 -3.18 10.40
C GLY A 289 3.75 -4.28 9.46
N PRO A 290 3.26 -5.50 9.59
CA PRO A 290 3.70 -6.60 8.73
C PRO A 290 3.14 -6.54 7.30
N ASP A 291 2.10 -5.72 7.05
CA ASP A 291 1.29 -5.81 5.83
C ASP A 291 1.29 -4.51 4.99
N ASN A 292 2.46 -3.96 4.71
CA ASN A 292 2.63 -2.88 3.74
C ASN A 292 3.93 -3.08 2.97
N TYR A 293 3.84 -3.32 1.68
CA TYR A 293 4.96 -3.65 0.82
C TYR A 293 4.87 -2.99 -0.56
N ALA A 294 5.99 -2.92 -1.28
CA ALA A 294 6.09 -2.48 -2.68
C ALA A 294 5.44 -1.11 -2.95
N GLY A 295 5.33 -0.27 -1.91
CA GLY A 295 4.68 1.03 -2.02
C GLY A 295 5.48 1.98 -2.90
N VAL A 296 4.79 2.58 -3.90
CA VAL A 296 5.34 3.58 -4.83
C VAL A 296 4.39 4.77 -4.95
N THR A 297 4.89 5.87 -5.50
CA THR A 297 4.13 7.12 -5.61
C THR A 297 3.56 7.34 -7.00
N PHE A 298 2.49 8.14 -7.07
CA PHE A 298 1.95 8.65 -8.34
C PHE A 298 2.92 9.63 -8.99
N SER A 299 3.15 9.48 -10.28
CA SER A 299 3.81 10.49 -11.11
C SER A 299 2.81 11.58 -11.54
N ASN A 300 3.35 12.74 -11.94
CA ASN A 300 2.58 13.87 -12.45
C ASN A 300 1.52 14.45 -11.49
N VAL A 301 1.72 14.27 -10.17
CA VAL A 301 0.97 14.98 -9.13
C VAL A 301 1.77 16.21 -8.72
N GLU A 302 1.12 17.38 -8.76
CA GLU A 302 1.75 18.63 -8.35
C GLU A 302 1.81 18.75 -6.83
N ASP A 303 2.95 19.19 -6.29
CA ASP A 303 3.18 19.56 -4.87
C ASP A 303 2.95 18.46 -3.82
N LYS A 304 2.69 17.22 -4.23
CA LYS A 304 2.43 16.10 -3.31
C LYS A 304 3.10 14.82 -3.77
N ASN A 305 3.64 14.08 -2.82
CA ASN A 305 4.03 12.68 -3.01
C ASN A 305 2.93 11.80 -2.42
N ILE A 306 2.09 11.21 -3.27
CA ILE A 306 0.99 10.31 -2.86
C ILE A 306 1.39 8.88 -3.15
N LEU A 307 1.43 8.06 -2.09
CA LEU A 307 1.85 6.66 -2.11
C LEU A 307 0.66 5.74 -1.90
N ILE A 308 0.68 4.60 -2.56
CA ILE A 308 -0.14 3.42 -2.25
C ILE A 308 0.81 2.22 -2.15
N GLY A 309 0.59 1.33 -1.19
CA GLY A 309 1.34 0.09 -1.02
C GLY A 309 0.47 -1.16 -1.18
N TRP A 310 1.07 -2.28 -1.41
CA TRP A 310 0.41 -3.58 -1.35
C TRP A 310 0.18 -3.99 0.10
N MET A 311 -1.07 -4.18 0.47
CA MET A 311 -1.46 -4.58 1.82
C MET A 311 -1.44 -6.11 1.90
N SER A 312 -0.26 -6.66 2.09
CA SER A 312 -0.01 -8.07 2.35
C SER A 312 1.46 -8.30 2.74
N ASN A 313 1.83 -9.57 2.88
CA ASN A 313 3.20 -10.02 3.19
C ASN A 313 3.49 -11.31 2.42
N TRP A 314 4.65 -11.41 1.79
CA TRP A 314 5.04 -12.59 1.02
C TRP A 314 5.05 -13.89 1.83
N ASN A 315 5.19 -13.81 3.17
CA ASN A 315 5.16 -14.98 4.03
C ASN A 315 3.84 -15.77 3.94
N TYR A 316 2.71 -15.10 3.62
CA TYR A 316 1.37 -15.72 3.63
C TYR A 316 0.43 -15.24 2.53
N ALA A 317 0.86 -14.35 1.67
CA ALA A 317 -0.03 -13.74 0.65
C ALA A 317 -0.77 -14.79 -0.20
N ASN A 318 -0.12 -15.89 -0.57
CA ASN A 318 -0.73 -16.94 -1.39
C ASN A 318 -1.82 -17.76 -0.67
N VAL A 319 -1.89 -17.72 0.66
CA VAL A 319 -2.69 -18.65 1.47
C VAL A 319 -3.70 -17.97 2.39
N VAL A 320 -3.80 -16.62 2.43
CA VAL A 320 -4.82 -15.92 3.22
C VAL A 320 -6.24 -16.35 2.80
N PRO A 321 -7.24 -16.32 3.70
CA PRO A 321 -8.51 -17.03 3.52
C PRO A 321 -9.54 -16.34 2.61
N THR A 322 -9.12 -15.42 1.73
CA THR A 322 -10.00 -14.89 0.68
C THR A 322 -10.14 -15.88 -0.47
N GLU A 323 -11.29 -15.94 -1.15
CA GLU A 323 -11.58 -16.99 -2.14
C GLU A 323 -11.51 -16.49 -3.58
N LYS A 324 -12.28 -15.43 -3.92
CA LYS A 324 -12.41 -14.94 -5.30
C LYS A 324 -11.30 -13.98 -5.71
N TRP A 325 -10.72 -13.29 -4.75
CA TRP A 325 -9.65 -12.31 -4.96
C TRP A 325 -8.56 -12.51 -3.92
N ARG A 326 -7.42 -11.91 -4.16
CA ARG A 326 -6.28 -11.94 -3.24
C ARG A 326 -5.70 -10.55 -3.09
N SER A 327 -5.47 -10.14 -1.82
CA SER A 327 -4.87 -8.87 -1.41
C SER A 327 -5.76 -7.64 -1.53
N ALA A 328 -5.26 -6.55 -0.97
CA ALA A 328 -5.78 -5.20 -1.04
C ALA A 328 -4.62 -4.21 -1.22
N MET A 329 -4.92 -2.97 -1.60
CA MET A 329 -3.99 -1.83 -1.49
C MET A 329 -4.20 -1.12 -0.16
N THR A 330 -3.15 -0.47 0.38
CA THR A 330 -3.28 0.46 1.51
C THR A 330 -4.11 1.68 1.11
N VAL A 331 -4.58 2.46 2.09
CA VAL A 331 -5.15 3.77 1.76
C VAL A 331 -4.10 4.67 1.11
N PRO A 332 -4.50 5.60 0.22
CA PRO A 332 -3.59 6.58 -0.34
C PRO A 332 -3.00 7.48 0.74
N ARG A 333 -1.68 7.60 0.77
CA ARG A 333 -0.92 8.32 1.82
C ARG A 333 -0.13 9.47 1.22
N GLU A 334 -0.24 10.67 1.81
CA GLU A 334 0.64 11.79 1.52
C GLU A 334 1.93 11.63 2.33
N LEU A 335 3.07 11.70 1.64
CA LEU A 335 4.40 11.65 2.24
C LEU A 335 4.94 13.06 2.45
N LYS A 336 5.50 13.33 3.63
CA LYS A 336 6.17 14.59 3.97
C LYS A 336 7.49 14.31 4.65
N LEU A 337 8.52 15.04 4.24
CA LEU A 337 9.82 14.98 4.90
C LEU A 337 9.92 16.13 5.91
N ILE A 338 10.16 15.80 7.18
CA ILE A 338 10.32 16.77 8.25
C ILE A 338 11.71 16.67 8.88
N GLU A 339 12.28 17.80 9.27
CA GLU A 339 13.51 17.82 10.06
C GLU A 339 13.17 17.62 11.54
N GLN A 340 13.86 16.66 12.18
CA GLN A 340 13.76 16.45 13.63
C GLN A 340 14.93 17.16 14.32
N ASN A 341 14.63 18.23 15.03
CA ASN A 341 15.61 18.95 15.85
C ASN A 341 15.91 18.15 17.13
N ASN A 342 16.90 17.29 17.10
CA ASN A 342 17.49 16.70 18.29
C ASN A 342 18.65 17.59 18.75
N ASN A 343 18.46 18.36 19.81
CA ASN A 343 19.37 19.36 20.37
C ASN A 343 20.78 18.86 20.82
N LYS A 344 21.26 17.70 20.39
CA LYS A 344 22.57 17.17 20.85
C LYS A 344 23.70 17.25 19.83
N ASN A 345 23.43 17.43 18.54
CA ASN A 345 24.47 17.69 17.52
C ASN A 345 23.84 18.40 16.32
N ALA A 346 23.98 19.70 16.25
CA ALA A 346 23.46 20.55 15.17
C ALA A 346 24.08 20.27 13.77
N SER A 347 25.07 19.40 13.69
CA SER A 347 25.76 19.07 12.44
C SER A 347 25.18 17.88 11.66
N LEU A 348 24.32 17.06 12.27
CA LEU A 348 23.70 15.90 11.60
C LEU A 348 22.23 16.21 11.27
N LYS A 349 21.93 16.32 9.99
CA LYS A 349 20.55 16.43 9.49
C LYS A 349 19.80 15.16 9.84
N ASN A 350 18.88 15.23 10.80
CA ASN A 350 17.99 14.11 11.15
C ASN A 350 16.61 14.35 10.55
N PHE A 351 16.30 13.62 9.48
CA PHE A 351 15.01 13.69 8.82
C PHE A 351 14.14 12.48 9.14
N LEU A 352 12.83 12.72 9.21
CA LEU A 352 11.80 11.71 9.33
C LEU A 352 10.84 11.83 8.15
N LEU A 353 10.58 10.73 7.47
CA LEU A 353 9.50 10.62 6.50
C LEU A 353 8.20 10.35 7.24
N VAL A 354 7.26 11.27 7.09
CA VAL A 354 5.92 11.20 7.67
C VAL A 354 4.96 10.69 6.61
N SER A 355 4.10 9.74 6.97
CA SER A 355 3.12 9.14 6.07
C SER A 355 1.74 9.22 6.70
N SER A 356 0.81 9.93 6.06
CA SER A 356 -0.56 10.11 6.56
C SER A 356 -1.58 9.96 5.45
N PRO A 357 -2.80 9.47 5.74
CA PRO A 357 -3.84 9.37 4.73
C PRO A 357 -4.10 10.72 4.06
N VAL A 358 -4.32 10.74 2.75
CA VAL A 358 -4.62 11.97 2.01
C VAL A 358 -5.92 12.60 2.53
N LYS A 359 -6.01 13.93 2.50
CA LYS A 359 -7.17 14.67 3.00
C LYS A 359 -8.46 14.27 2.26
N GLU A 360 -8.38 14.05 0.98
CA GLU A 360 -9.46 13.62 0.12
C GLU A 360 -10.09 12.31 0.64
N PHE A 361 -9.26 11.33 0.97
CA PHE A 361 -9.70 10.06 1.57
C PHE A 361 -10.32 10.28 2.96
N MET A 362 -9.72 11.10 3.83
CA MET A 362 -10.24 11.36 5.18
C MET A 362 -11.60 12.06 5.17
N ASN A 363 -11.94 12.80 4.12
CA ASN A 363 -13.23 13.46 3.92
C ASN A 363 -14.37 12.48 3.54
N ALA A 364 -14.06 11.25 3.18
CA ALA A 364 -15.05 10.21 2.90
C ALA A 364 -15.76 9.69 4.17
N PHE A 365 -15.30 10.10 5.36
CA PHE A 365 -15.84 9.64 6.62
C PHE A 365 -16.71 10.72 7.28
N THR A 366 -17.81 10.29 7.95
CA THR A 366 -18.72 11.14 8.73
C THR A 366 -18.62 10.80 10.20
N GLU A 367 -18.55 11.82 11.07
CA GLU A 367 -18.50 11.65 12.53
C GLU A 367 -19.77 10.97 13.05
N ILE A 368 -19.60 9.95 13.88
CA ILE A 368 -20.69 9.20 14.54
C ILE A 368 -21.00 9.91 15.86
N ILE A 369 -22.22 10.44 15.97
CA ILE A 369 -22.68 11.15 17.19
C ILE A 369 -23.07 10.14 18.29
N SER A 370 -23.73 9.02 17.94
CA SER A 370 -24.11 7.98 18.89
C SER A 370 -23.04 6.89 18.94
N LYS A 371 -22.49 6.63 20.14
CA LYS A 371 -21.38 5.68 20.35
C LYS A 371 -21.85 4.24 20.64
N GLU A 372 -23.17 3.98 20.65
CA GLU A 372 -23.71 2.66 21.03
C GLU A 372 -23.72 1.70 19.85
N ASN A 373 -23.05 0.54 20.02
CA ASN A 373 -23.11 -0.64 19.16
C ASN A 373 -22.66 -0.47 17.69
N VAL A 374 -21.82 0.53 17.36
CA VAL A 374 -21.28 0.70 16.01
C VAL A 374 -19.76 0.51 16.06
N ILE A 375 -19.24 -0.40 15.23
CA ILE A 375 -17.80 -0.48 14.98
C ILE A 375 -17.44 0.65 14.01
N PRO A 376 -16.61 1.61 14.44
CA PRO A 376 -16.23 2.72 13.59
C PRO A 376 -15.24 2.25 12.50
N ASN A 377 -15.32 2.88 11.32
CA ASN A 377 -14.29 2.70 10.29
C ASN A 377 -13.04 3.55 10.57
N ARG A 378 -13.17 4.60 11.40
CA ARG A 378 -12.05 5.44 11.82
C ARG A 378 -12.22 5.88 13.26
N ILE A 379 -11.12 5.81 14.02
CA ILE A 379 -11.02 6.30 15.39
C ILE A 379 -9.92 7.36 15.44
N ASP A 380 -10.27 8.60 15.78
CA ASP A 380 -9.30 9.64 16.07
C ASP A 380 -9.21 9.88 17.57
N ILE A 381 -8.01 9.89 18.12
CA ILE A 381 -7.73 10.21 19.51
C ILE A 381 -6.72 11.35 19.51
N LYS A 382 -7.07 12.47 20.16
CA LYS A 382 -6.26 13.68 20.14
C LYS A 382 -5.72 14.04 21.52
N ALA A 383 -4.47 14.54 21.55
CA ALA A 383 -3.80 15.13 22.70
C ALA A 383 -3.85 14.26 23.97
N ILE A 384 -3.83 12.93 23.82
CA ILE A 384 -3.78 12.05 24.98
C ILE A 384 -2.35 11.96 25.52
N LYS A 385 -2.21 11.88 26.85
CA LYS A 385 -0.94 11.63 27.47
C LYS A 385 -0.37 10.27 27.03
N ALA A 386 0.94 10.22 26.77
CA ALA A 386 1.63 9.00 26.36
C ALA A 386 1.74 8.01 27.52
N MET A 387 0.70 7.20 27.71
CA MET A 387 0.57 6.18 28.77
C MET A 387 -0.02 4.90 28.19
N ASP A 388 0.03 3.82 28.96
CA ASP A 388 -0.52 2.52 28.55
C ASP A 388 -1.98 2.63 28.19
N PHE A 389 -2.35 2.13 27.02
CA PHE A 389 -3.73 1.96 26.59
C PHE A 389 -3.86 0.75 25.64
N GLU A 390 -5.08 0.24 25.56
CA GLU A 390 -5.50 -0.78 24.57
C GLU A 390 -6.84 -0.37 23.96
N ILE A 391 -6.95 -0.49 22.65
CA ILE A 391 -8.21 -0.46 21.90
C ILE A 391 -8.48 -1.89 21.50
N ILE A 392 -9.58 -2.46 21.95
CA ILE A 392 -9.92 -3.86 21.76
C ILE A 392 -11.18 -3.95 20.90
N LEU A 393 -11.08 -4.60 19.75
CA LEU A 393 -12.24 -5.03 18.96
C LEU A 393 -12.52 -6.50 19.26
N SER A 394 -13.79 -6.86 19.40
CA SER A 394 -14.19 -8.24 19.71
C SER A 394 -15.53 -8.61 19.10
N ASN A 395 -15.77 -9.92 18.95
CA ASN A 395 -17.02 -10.50 18.48
C ASN A 395 -17.53 -11.59 19.43
N THR A 396 -18.67 -12.18 19.09
CA THR A 396 -19.32 -13.25 19.86
C THR A 396 -18.56 -14.59 19.85
N SER A 397 -17.61 -14.75 18.92
CA SER A 397 -16.72 -15.93 18.84
C SER A 397 -15.49 -15.80 19.76
N ASN A 398 -15.44 -14.78 20.65
CA ASN A 398 -14.30 -14.46 21.51
C ASN A 398 -13.01 -14.10 20.76
N GLU A 399 -13.10 -13.74 19.49
CA GLU A 399 -11.98 -13.22 18.73
C GLU A 399 -11.71 -11.77 19.12
N LYS A 400 -10.42 -11.38 19.10
CA LYS A 400 -9.98 -10.05 19.53
C LYS A 400 -8.83 -9.54 18.67
N LEU A 401 -8.96 -8.33 18.20
CA LEU A 401 -7.86 -7.50 17.69
C LEU A 401 -7.54 -6.44 18.73
N ILE A 402 -6.26 -6.29 19.12
CA ILE A 402 -5.86 -5.31 20.13
C ILE A 402 -4.83 -4.37 19.49
N ILE A 403 -5.07 -3.07 19.62
CA ILE A 403 -4.17 -1.98 19.19
C ILE A 403 -3.81 -1.20 20.44
N GLY A 404 -2.52 -1.05 20.75
CA GLY A 404 -2.16 -0.41 21.99
C GLY A 404 -0.80 0.28 22.01
N TYR A 405 -0.44 0.77 23.18
CA TYR A 405 0.83 1.44 23.46
C TYR A 405 1.35 1.07 24.85
N HIS A 406 2.63 0.71 24.91
CA HIS A 406 3.40 0.49 26.13
C HIS A 406 4.29 1.70 26.42
N ALA A 407 3.98 2.43 27.48
CA ALA A 407 4.66 3.69 27.82
C ALA A 407 6.11 3.48 28.27
N ASP A 408 6.37 2.40 29.02
CA ASP A 408 7.70 2.02 29.49
C ASP A 408 8.66 1.70 28.32
N LYS A 409 8.14 1.05 27.28
CA LYS A 409 8.87 0.68 26.07
C LYS A 409 8.84 1.77 24.99
N LYS A 410 7.98 2.79 25.15
CA LYS A 410 7.67 3.79 24.11
C LYS A 410 7.29 3.14 22.78
N GLN A 411 6.41 2.13 22.82
CA GLN A 411 6.17 1.23 21.71
C GLN A 411 4.66 1.04 21.47
N PHE A 412 4.23 1.24 20.23
CA PHE A 412 2.91 0.79 19.76
C PHE A 412 2.94 -0.70 19.47
N PHE A 413 1.76 -1.33 19.53
CA PHE A 413 1.60 -2.72 19.11
C PHE A 413 0.23 -2.96 18.49
N ILE A 414 0.19 -3.97 17.61
CA ILE A 414 -1.04 -4.57 17.09
C ILE A 414 -0.94 -6.07 17.37
N ASP A 415 -1.84 -6.56 18.21
CA ASP A 415 -1.94 -7.98 18.57
C ASP A 415 -3.09 -8.61 17.79
N ARG A 416 -2.75 -9.47 16.83
CA ARG A 416 -3.68 -10.27 16.04
C ARG A 416 -3.66 -11.76 16.39
N THR A 417 -3.05 -12.15 17.51
CA THR A 417 -2.91 -13.56 17.92
C THR A 417 -4.24 -14.28 18.10
N LYS A 418 -5.31 -13.51 18.39
CA LYS A 418 -6.69 -14.01 18.56
C LYS A 418 -7.69 -13.30 17.67
N ALA A 419 -7.26 -12.76 16.53
CA ALA A 419 -8.10 -11.91 15.69
C ALA A 419 -8.94 -12.66 14.65
N GLY A 420 -8.99 -13.99 14.72
CA GLY A 420 -9.77 -14.84 13.83
C GLY A 420 -8.94 -15.96 13.19
N VAL A 421 -9.19 -16.26 11.92
CA VAL A 421 -8.52 -17.32 11.16
C VAL A 421 -7.04 -17.00 11.01
N SER A 422 -6.17 -17.92 11.42
CA SER A 422 -4.71 -17.75 11.36
C SER A 422 -3.96 -19.06 11.04
N ASN A 423 -4.66 -20.17 10.95
CA ASN A 423 -4.07 -21.50 10.75
C ASN A 423 -3.55 -21.76 9.33
N PHE A 424 -3.63 -20.77 8.45
CA PHE A 424 -3.08 -20.83 7.10
C PHE A 424 -1.56 -20.56 7.08
N ASN A 425 -0.99 -19.97 8.15
CA ASN A 425 0.44 -19.71 8.27
C ASN A 425 0.83 -19.52 9.75
N ASP A 426 1.85 -20.25 10.21
CA ASP A 426 2.30 -20.26 11.61
C ASP A 426 2.80 -18.89 12.12
N GLY A 427 3.32 -18.04 11.24
CA GLY A 427 3.80 -16.70 11.58
C GLY A 427 2.72 -15.61 11.56
N PHE A 428 1.48 -15.93 11.12
CA PHE A 428 0.44 -14.92 10.98
C PHE A 428 -0.11 -14.42 12.32
N ALA A 429 -0.38 -15.34 13.28
CA ALA A 429 -0.90 -15.01 14.61
C ALA A 429 0.22 -14.41 15.49
N ALA A 430 0.57 -13.16 15.28
CA ALA A 430 1.69 -12.50 15.94
C ALA A 430 1.30 -11.12 16.51
N VAL A 431 2.16 -10.61 17.39
CA VAL A 431 2.12 -9.22 17.87
C VAL A 431 3.15 -8.44 17.08
N ALA A 432 2.69 -7.47 16.29
CA ALA A 432 3.55 -6.51 15.62
C ALA A 432 3.83 -5.32 16.54
N VAL A 433 5.06 -4.79 16.50
CA VAL A 433 5.50 -3.68 17.37
C VAL A 433 6.16 -2.57 16.56
N ALA A 434 6.02 -1.32 17.04
CA ALA A 434 6.62 -0.13 16.42
C ALA A 434 7.13 0.86 17.46
N PRO A 435 8.32 1.45 17.31
CA PRO A 435 8.77 2.53 18.19
C PRO A 435 7.90 3.77 18.00
N ARG A 436 7.63 4.50 19.05
CA ARG A 436 7.08 5.86 18.94
C ARG A 436 8.18 6.83 18.55
N LEU A 437 8.10 7.41 17.37
CA LEU A 437 9.12 8.31 16.81
C LEU A 437 8.91 9.79 17.17
N SER A 438 7.87 10.11 17.93
CA SER A 438 7.59 11.45 18.43
C SER A 438 8.15 11.64 19.85
N PHE A 439 8.71 12.83 20.12
CA PHE A 439 9.18 13.24 21.46
C PHE A 439 8.14 14.03 22.24
N ALA A 440 6.95 14.28 21.68
CA ALA A 440 5.88 15.01 22.36
C ALA A 440 5.34 14.22 23.57
N THR A 441 4.98 14.95 24.63
CA THR A 441 4.38 14.33 25.84
C THR A 441 2.99 13.78 25.58
N ASN A 442 2.24 14.43 24.70
CA ASN A 442 0.94 13.96 24.22
C ASN A 442 1.09 13.27 22.87
N MET A 443 0.19 12.36 22.56
CA MET A 443 0.13 11.67 21.28
C MET A 443 -1.22 11.89 20.59
N ASP A 444 -1.20 11.90 19.29
CA ASP A 444 -2.37 11.86 18.42
C ASP A 444 -2.40 10.51 17.68
N LEU A 445 -3.59 9.93 17.55
CA LEU A 445 -3.79 8.68 16.82
C LEU A 445 -4.91 8.85 15.81
N SER A 446 -4.72 8.31 14.63
CA SER A 446 -5.79 8.04 13.66
C SER A 446 -5.71 6.57 13.27
N ILE A 447 -6.77 5.83 13.48
CA ILE A 447 -6.84 4.39 13.23
C ILE A 447 -7.94 4.17 12.22
N LEU A 448 -7.60 3.58 11.08
CA LEU A 448 -8.54 3.14 10.05
C LEU A 448 -8.80 1.66 10.22
N LEU A 449 -10.08 1.29 10.26
CA LEU A 449 -10.54 -0.07 10.48
C LEU A 449 -11.44 -0.50 9.32
N ASP A 450 -10.99 -1.49 8.57
CA ASP A 450 -11.81 -2.16 7.57
C ASP A 450 -12.16 -3.58 8.04
N LYS A 451 -12.85 -4.35 7.23
CA LYS A 451 -13.30 -5.69 7.60
C LYS A 451 -12.15 -6.64 7.95
N THR A 452 -11.00 -6.48 7.31
CA THR A 452 -9.85 -7.37 7.42
C THR A 452 -8.53 -6.66 7.58
N SER A 453 -8.54 -5.37 7.88
CA SER A 453 -7.32 -4.60 8.04
C SER A 453 -7.43 -3.48 9.06
N VAL A 454 -6.29 -3.13 9.63
CA VAL A 454 -6.10 -1.94 10.45
C VAL A 454 -4.87 -1.18 9.97
N GLU A 455 -5.01 0.14 9.84
CA GLU A 455 -3.91 1.07 9.62
C GLU A 455 -3.86 2.08 10.77
N LEU A 456 -2.79 2.04 11.58
CA LEU A 456 -2.53 2.97 12.67
C LEU A 456 -1.57 4.07 12.19
N PHE A 457 -1.98 5.32 12.34
CA PHE A 457 -1.18 6.52 12.10
C PHE A 457 -1.01 7.26 13.42
N ALA A 458 0.17 7.20 14.02
CA ALA A 458 0.46 7.84 15.29
C ALA A 458 1.26 9.14 15.09
N ASP A 459 0.96 10.14 15.93
CA ASP A 459 1.63 11.45 15.96
C ASP A 459 1.71 12.11 14.56
N GLY A 460 0.56 12.09 13.84
CA GLY A 460 0.43 12.65 12.50
C GLY A 460 1.19 11.85 11.43
N GLY A 461 1.35 10.52 11.61
CA GLY A 461 2.01 9.63 10.66
C GLY A 461 3.52 9.53 10.82
N ARG A 462 4.07 9.91 11.98
CA ARG A 462 5.48 9.68 12.33
C ARG A 462 5.78 8.20 12.56
N THR A 463 4.85 7.50 13.18
CA THR A 463 4.86 6.04 13.30
C THR A 463 3.61 5.50 12.64
N VAL A 464 3.78 4.53 11.74
CA VAL A 464 2.68 3.89 11.01
C VAL A 464 2.78 2.39 11.16
N MET A 465 1.64 1.71 11.29
CA MET A 465 1.54 0.26 11.31
C MET A 465 0.32 -0.20 10.52
N THR A 466 0.52 -1.13 9.60
CA THR A 466 -0.54 -1.78 8.81
C THR A 466 -0.57 -3.25 9.11
N ALA A 467 -1.75 -3.80 9.42
CA ALA A 467 -1.90 -5.23 9.70
C ALA A 467 -3.22 -5.79 9.17
N LEU A 468 -3.16 -6.99 8.60
CA LEU A 468 -4.31 -7.81 8.22
C LEU A 468 -4.78 -8.68 9.39
N PHE A 469 -6.08 -8.99 9.38
CA PHE A 469 -6.72 -9.97 10.27
C PHE A 469 -7.96 -10.56 9.57
N PHE A 470 -8.41 -11.76 9.99
CA PHE A 470 -9.50 -12.46 9.31
C PHE A 470 -10.50 -13.02 10.33
N PRO A 471 -11.47 -12.23 10.83
CA PRO A 471 -12.41 -12.70 11.84
C PRO A 471 -13.40 -13.71 11.24
N THR A 472 -13.81 -14.71 12.02
CA THR A 472 -14.82 -15.69 11.59
C THR A 472 -16.24 -15.12 11.58
N SER A 473 -16.45 -13.99 12.28
CA SER A 473 -17.66 -13.16 12.24
C SER A 473 -17.29 -11.70 12.47
N PRO A 474 -18.07 -10.74 11.99
CA PRO A 474 -17.77 -9.33 12.17
C PRO A 474 -17.57 -8.96 13.63
N TYR A 475 -16.61 -8.08 13.93
CA TYR A 475 -16.53 -7.48 15.26
C TYR A 475 -17.79 -6.68 15.57
N THR A 476 -18.30 -6.80 16.78
CA THR A 476 -19.55 -6.17 17.23
C THR A 476 -19.36 -5.31 18.45
N LYS A 477 -18.18 -5.38 19.08
CA LYS A 477 -17.84 -4.59 20.26
C LYS A 477 -16.47 -3.97 20.12
N TRP A 478 -16.31 -2.78 20.66
CA TRP A 478 -15.01 -2.17 20.85
C TRP A 478 -14.96 -1.48 22.21
N GLU A 479 -13.78 -1.42 22.81
CA GLU A 479 -13.54 -0.77 24.09
C GLU A 479 -12.16 -0.15 24.12
N ILE A 480 -11.97 0.89 24.94
CA ILE A 480 -10.66 1.45 25.27
C ILE A 480 -10.37 1.19 26.73
N LYS A 481 -9.26 0.52 27.00
CA LYS A 481 -8.71 0.32 28.36
C LYS A 481 -7.53 1.27 28.56
N SER A 482 -7.55 2.04 29.64
CA SER A 482 -6.48 2.93 30.04
C SER A 482 -6.55 3.19 31.55
N LYS A 483 -5.40 3.43 32.16
CA LYS A 483 -5.32 3.77 33.60
C LYS A 483 -5.94 5.12 33.95
N GLU A 484 -6.00 6.07 33.01
CA GLU A 484 -6.63 7.37 33.22
C GLU A 484 -8.00 7.43 32.53
N LYS A 485 -8.97 8.10 33.19
CA LYS A 485 -10.25 8.45 32.58
C LYS A 485 -9.97 9.42 31.41
N ARG A 486 -10.38 9.09 30.21
CA ARG A 486 -10.28 9.95 29.04
C ARG A 486 -11.47 10.88 28.96
N THR A 487 -11.25 12.11 28.58
CA THR A 487 -12.34 13.04 28.30
C THR A 487 -13.04 12.62 27.00
N PRO A 488 -14.38 12.70 26.91
CA PRO A 488 -15.12 12.40 25.69
C PRO A 488 -14.63 13.17 24.46
N ASP A 489 -14.17 14.40 24.65
CA ASP A 489 -13.71 15.28 23.56
C ASP A 489 -12.39 14.85 22.92
N SER A 490 -11.65 13.94 23.53
CA SER A 490 -10.39 13.42 22.98
C SER A 490 -10.58 12.29 21.97
N ILE A 491 -11.80 11.73 21.86
CA ILE A 491 -12.08 10.55 21.02
C ILE A 491 -13.22 10.87 20.06
N LYS A 492 -12.96 10.79 18.77
CA LYS A 492 -13.93 10.93 17.70
C LYS A 492 -14.02 9.66 16.88
N LEU A 493 -15.23 9.25 16.57
CA LEU A 493 -15.55 8.06 15.80
C LEU A 493 -16.16 8.44 14.47
N TYR A 494 -15.85 7.70 13.42
CA TYR A 494 -16.37 7.98 12.09
C TYR A 494 -16.78 6.69 11.38
N SER A 495 -17.81 6.80 10.54
CA SER A 495 -18.20 5.79 9.56
C SER A 495 -17.90 6.27 8.15
N LEU A 496 -17.67 5.35 7.23
CA LEU A 496 -17.65 5.64 5.79
C LEU A 496 -19.03 6.18 5.37
N LYS A 497 -19.05 7.18 4.48
CA LYS A 497 -20.28 7.78 3.93
C LYS A 497 -21.04 6.81 3.05
#